data_c9c6f86619d8b02b432ea505aff60042
#
_entry.id   c9c6f86619d8b02b432ea505aff60042
#
_cell.length_a   1.000
_cell.length_b   1.000
_cell.length_c   1.000
_cell.angle_alpha   90.00
_cell.angle_beta   90.00
_cell.angle_gamma   90.00
#
_symmetry.space_group_name_H-M   'P 1'
#
loop_
_entity.id
_entity.type
_entity.pdbx_description
1 polymer ?
#
loop_
_entity_poly.entity_id
_entity_poly.type
_entity_poly.pdbx_seq_one_letter_code
_entity_poly.pdbx_strand_id
1 'polypeptide(L)'
;VFSKRVLFNEEIEVSYRDPDGRARLLYLDRNYNDTLGLLHEDAHKDSKPVAFPGIDKKLIDVRLLAPIDLAVSKLSRFADQDREDILLLAREGLIESASLRKRAEQALAGYVGDLNPVRNSIAIACRLIESARPAGRR
;
A
#
# COMPACT_ATOMS: atom_id res chain seq x y z
N VAL A 1 4.83 5.67 -4.75
CA VAL A 1 6.14 6.24 -5.10
C VAL A 1 6.74 6.78 -3.84
N PHE A 2 7.81 6.15 -3.35
CA PHE A 2 8.60 6.69 -2.26
C PHE A 2 9.69 7.56 -2.86
N SER A 3 9.52 8.85 -2.86
CA SER A 3 10.61 9.72 -3.21
C SER A 3 10.53 11.02 -2.45
N LYS A 4 11.54 11.24 -1.64
CA LYS A 4 11.79 12.56 -1.04
C LYS A 4 12.38 13.56 -2.04
N ARG A 5 12.58 13.17 -3.32
CA ARG A 5 13.39 13.94 -4.27
C ARG A 5 12.85 14.02 -5.69
N VAL A 6 11.76 13.37 -6.05
CA VAL A 6 11.17 13.55 -7.38
C VAL A 6 10.14 14.66 -7.31
N LEU A 7 10.52 15.81 -7.81
CA LEU A 7 9.62 16.92 -8.06
C LEU A 7 9.17 16.81 -9.52
N PHE A 8 7.94 16.41 -9.75
CA PHE A 8 7.31 16.55 -11.05
C PHE A 8 6.79 17.98 -11.20
N ASN A 9 7.20 18.68 -12.24
CA ASN A 9 6.67 20.00 -12.53
C ASN A 9 5.20 19.93 -13.00
N GLU A 10 4.81 18.80 -13.54
CA GLU A 10 3.47 18.52 -14.10
C GLU A 10 3.06 17.10 -13.74
N GLU A 11 1.77 16.83 -13.82
CA GLU A 11 1.23 15.48 -13.72
C GLU A 11 1.67 14.67 -14.95
N ILE A 12 2.07 13.43 -14.74
CA ILE A 12 2.53 12.56 -15.81
C ILE A 12 1.53 11.43 -15.97
N GLU A 13 0.97 11.34 -17.18
CA GLU A 13 0.12 10.22 -17.60
C GLU A 13 0.83 9.41 -18.67
N VAL A 14 0.99 8.12 -18.44
CA VAL A 14 1.58 7.19 -19.40
C VAL A 14 0.55 6.12 -19.75
N SER A 15 0.08 6.16 -21.00
CA SER A 15 -0.78 5.10 -21.54
C SER A 15 0.08 3.92 -22.00
N TYR A 16 -0.28 2.71 -21.59
CA TYR A 16 0.38 1.49 -22.04
C TYR A 16 -0.64 0.37 -22.28
N ARG A 17 -0.20 -0.71 -22.90
CA ARG A 17 -1.01 -1.93 -23.02
C ARG A 17 -0.40 -3.02 -22.14
N ASP A 18 -1.26 -3.70 -21.40
CA ASP A 18 -0.85 -4.87 -20.63
C ASP A 18 -0.59 -6.07 -21.58
N PRO A 19 -0.04 -7.18 -21.09
CA PRO A 19 0.20 -8.37 -21.90
C PRO A 19 -1.05 -8.94 -22.57
N ASP A 20 -2.23 -8.69 -22.00
CA ASP A 20 -3.53 -9.11 -22.55
C ASP A 20 -4.06 -8.12 -23.61
N GLY A 21 -3.30 -7.08 -23.95
CA GLY A 21 -3.64 -6.07 -24.94
C GLY A 21 -4.60 -4.98 -24.46
N ARG A 22 -4.98 -4.96 -23.17
CA ARG A 22 -5.88 -3.95 -22.59
C ARG A 22 -5.15 -2.64 -22.39
N ALA A 23 -5.81 -1.54 -22.75
CA ALA A 23 -5.29 -0.21 -22.48
C ALA A 23 -5.28 0.07 -20.98
N ARG A 24 -4.16 0.54 -20.47
CA ARG A 24 -3.94 0.94 -19.08
C ARG A 24 -3.35 2.34 -19.03
N LEU A 25 -3.57 3.01 -17.91
CA LEU A 25 -3.02 4.32 -17.61
C LEU A 25 -2.19 4.24 -16.34
N LEU A 26 -0.94 4.69 -16.42
CA LEU A 26 -0.12 4.97 -15.25
C LEU A 26 -0.18 6.48 -15.00
N TYR A 27 -0.64 6.83 -13.82
CA TYR A 27 -0.74 8.21 -13.37
C TYR A 27 0.27 8.48 -12.25
N LEU A 28 1.10 9.51 -12.42
CA LEU A 28 2.05 9.97 -11.42
C LEU A 28 1.61 11.35 -10.92
N ASP A 29 1.06 11.37 -9.72
CA ASP A 29 0.58 12.59 -9.07
C ASP A 29 1.76 13.43 -8.57
N ARG A 30 1.88 14.66 -9.05
CA ARG A 30 2.90 15.62 -8.60
C ARG A 30 2.76 16.02 -7.12
N ASN A 31 1.55 15.92 -6.58
CA ASN A 31 1.25 16.29 -5.21
C ASN A 31 1.47 15.12 -4.23
N TYR A 32 1.91 13.96 -4.75
CA TYR A 32 2.20 12.83 -3.88
C TYR A 32 3.27 13.20 -2.86
N ASN A 33 2.98 12.94 -1.61
CA ASN A 33 3.96 12.97 -0.55
C ASN A 33 3.76 11.78 0.40
N ASP A 34 4.84 11.28 0.95
CA ASP A 34 4.88 10.12 1.84
C ASP A 34 4.37 10.40 3.26
N THR A 35 4.04 11.66 3.57
CA THR A 35 3.54 12.06 4.89
C THR A 35 2.01 11.95 5.02
N LEU A 36 1.30 11.78 3.91
CA LEU A 36 -0.17 11.71 3.90
C LEU A 36 -0.73 10.29 4.13
N GLY A 37 0.11 9.29 4.14
CA GLY A 37 -0.27 7.89 4.35
C GLY A 37 0.26 7.31 5.65
N LEU A 38 -0.41 6.29 6.16
CA LEU A 38 0.15 5.47 7.23
C LEU A 38 1.19 4.52 6.64
N LEU A 39 2.43 4.59 7.13
CA LEU A 39 3.49 3.73 6.64
C LEU A 39 4.44 3.36 7.79
N HIS A 40 4.84 2.10 7.83
CA HIS A 40 5.83 1.63 8.78
C HIS A 40 7.23 2.13 8.40
N GLU A 41 8.08 2.46 9.37
CA GLU A 41 9.44 2.97 9.14
C GLU A 41 10.31 2.01 8.31
N ASP A 42 10.13 0.71 8.47
CA ASP A 42 10.85 -0.33 7.72
C ASP A 42 10.22 -0.68 6.36
N ALA A 43 9.11 -0.05 5.96
CA ALA A 43 8.40 -0.43 4.74
C ALA A 43 9.28 -0.37 3.48
N HIS A 44 10.17 0.61 3.40
CA HIS A 44 11.14 0.70 2.31
C HIS A 44 12.15 -0.44 2.35
N LYS A 45 12.69 -0.76 3.52
CA LYS A 45 13.65 -1.84 3.73
C LYS A 45 13.05 -3.21 3.40
N ASP A 46 11.79 -3.43 3.79
CA ASP A 46 11.07 -4.69 3.59
C ASP A 46 10.50 -4.81 2.16
N SER A 47 10.51 -3.73 1.37
CA SER A 47 10.06 -3.74 -0.02
C SER A 47 11.04 -4.48 -0.94
N LYS A 48 10.53 -5.05 -2.03
CA LYS A 48 11.34 -5.80 -3.00
C LYS A 48 11.65 -4.93 -4.22
N PRO A 49 12.91 -4.86 -4.69
CA PRO A 49 13.22 -4.18 -5.94
C PRO A 49 12.57 -4.92 -7.11
N VAL A 50 12.05 -4.15 -8.06
CA VAL A 50 11.45 -4.66 -9.30
C VAL A 50 12.25 -4.11 -10.47
N ALA A 51 12.72 -5.01 -11.36
CA ALA A 51 13.40 -4.61 -12.57
C ALA A 51 12.39 -4.41 -13.70
N PHE A 52 12.47 -3.25 -14.34
CA PHE A 52 11.72 -2.98 -15.56
C PHE A 52 12.66 -2.84 -16.74
N PRO A 53 12.42 -3.53 -17.86
CA PRO A 53 13.19 -3.34 -19.08
C PRO A 53 13.16 -1.86 -19.52
N GLY A 54 14.31 -1.30 -19.83
CA GLY A 54 14.41 0.09 -20.30
C GLY A 54 14.48 1.15 -19.22
N ILE A 55 14.36 0.78 -17.94
CA ILE A 55 14.54 1.73 -16.82
C ILE A 55 15.91 1.52 -16.19
N ASP A 56 16.71 2.58 -16.17
CA ASP A 56 17.98 2.58 -15.45
C ASP A 56 17.71 2.72 -13.94
N LYS A 57 18.12 1.71 -13.17
CA LYS A 57 17.98 1.69 -11.70
C LYS A 57 18.69 2.83 -10.99
N LYS A 58 19.67 3.45 -11.63
CA LYS A 58 20.35 4.63 -11.09
C LYS A 58 19.47 5.88 -11.15
N LEU A 59 18.53 5.90 -12.08
CA LEU A 59 17.59 7.00 -12.24
C LEU A 59 16.30 6.77 -11.44
N ILE A 60 15.76 5.54 -11.49
CA ILE A 60 14.50 5.19 -10.81
C ILE A 60 14.66 3.82 -10.15
N ASP A 61 14.59 3.77 -8.82
CA ASP A 61 14.49 2.52 -8.06
C ASP A 61 13.01 2.18 -7.85
N VAL A 62 12.49 1.26 -8.65
CA VAL A 62 11.12 0.77 -8.51
C VAL A 62 11.10 -0.38 -7.52
N ARG A 63 10.24 -0.26 -6.51
CA ARG A 63 10.11 -1.26 -5.46
C ARG A 63 8.65 -1.65 -5.24
N LEU A 64 8.41 -2.90 -4.93
CA LEU A 64 7.11 -3.42 -4.55
C LEU A 64 7.03 -3.48 -3.02
N LEU A 65 6.03 -2.83 -2.45
CA LEU A 65 5.75 -2.94 -1.02
C LEU A 65 5.47 -4.39 -0.62
N ALA A 66 5.89 -4.77 0.57
CA ALA A 66 5.39 -5.99 1.18
C ALA A 66 3.85 -5.92 1.31
N PRO A 67 3.12 -7.03 1.12
CA PRO A 67 1.65 -7.04 1.20
C PRO A 67 1.11 -6.40 2.49
N ILE A 68 1.80 -6.62 3.60
CA ILE A 68 1.43 -6.05 4.89
C ILE A 68 1.54 -4.52 4.91
N ASP A 69 2.59 -3.96 4.32
CA ASP A 69 2.80 -2.51 4.25
C ASP A 69 1.87 -1.86 3.24
N LEU A 70 1.53 -2.56 2.15
CA LEU A 70 0.49 -2.12 1.24
C LEU A 70 -0.87 -2.03 1.96
N ALA A 71 -1.24 -3.03 2.76
CA ALA A 71 -2.45 -2.99 3.56
C ALA A 71 -2.43 -1.85 4.59
N VAL A 72 -1.31 -1.66 5.30
CA VAL A 72 -1.14 -0.56 6.27
C VAL A 72 -1.33 0.80 5.61
N SER A 73 -0.76 1.03 4.43
CA SER A 73 -0.86 2.31 3.71
C SER A 73 -2.30 2.69 3.34
N LYS A 74 -3.22 1.73 3.29
CA LYS A 74 -4.63 1.93 2.97
C LYS A 74 -5.51 2.26 4.17
N LEU A 75 -4.99 2.15 5.39
CA LEU A 75 -5.75 2.34 6.62
C LEU A 75 -6.02 3.81 6.97
N SER A 76 -5.18 4.74 6.51
CA SER A 76 -5.37 6.16 6.79
C SER A 76 -6.54 6.76 6.03
N ARG A 77 -6.75 6.40 4.77
CA ARG A 77 -7.88 6.81 3.95
C ARG A 77 -9.09 5.91 4.15
N PHE A 78 -8.88 4.61 4.09
CA PHE A 78 -9.83 3.53 4.33
C PHE A 78 -11.14 3.63 3.56
N ALA A 79 -11.08 4.07 2.29
CA ALA A 79 -12.23 4.09 1.38
C ALA A 79 -12.68 2.67 1.01
N ASP A 80 -13.81 2.53 0.32
CA ASP A 80 -14.36 1.21 -0.03
C ASP A 80 -13.38 0.37 -0.84
N GLN A 81 -12.71 0.96 -1.83
CA GLN A 81 -11.68 0.28 -2.60
C GLN A 81 -10.49 -0.18 -1.72
N ASP A 82 -10.10 0.62 -0.71
CA ASP A 82 -9.02 0.25 0.21
C ASP A 82 -9.39 -0.98 1.05
N ARG A 83 -10.67 -1.08 1.45
CA ARG A 83 -11.20 -2.24 2.19
C ARG A 83 -11.21 -3.50 1.32
N GLU A 84 -11.63 -3.38 0.05
CA GLU A 84 -11.63 -4.49 -0.91
C GLU A 84 -10.22 -5.00 -1.18
N ASP A 85 -9.25 -4.10 -1.35
CA ASP A 85 -7.86 -4.45 -1.56
C ASP A 85 -7.26 -5.18 -0.34
N ILE A 86 -7.54 -4.71 0.88
CA ILE A 86 -7.11 -5.39 2.12
C ILE A 86 -7.74 -6.79 2.21
N LEU A 87 -9.03 -6.93 1.90
CA LEU A 87 -9.71 -8.22 1.89
C LEU A 87 -9.15 -9.17 0.83
N LEU A 88 -8.79 -8.66 -0.34
CA LEU A 88 -8.15 -9.45 -1.39
C LEU A 88 -6.81 -10.01 -0.90
N LEU A 89 -5.95 -9.17 -0.32
CA LEU A 89 -4.68 -9.61 0.25
C LEU A 89 -4.88 -10.71 1.33
N ALA A 90 -5.91 -10.58 2.15
CA ALA A 90 -6.22 -11.57 3.17
C ALA A 90 -6.74 -12.90 2.57
N ARG A 91 -7.60 -12.84 1.55
CA ARG A 91 -8.13 -14.03 0.85
C ARG A 91 -7.02 -14.81 0.13
N GLU A 92 -6.06 -14.10 -0.44
CA GLU A 92 -4.85 -14.69 -1.04
C GLU A 92 -3.86 -15.23 0.01
N GLY A 93 -4.16 -15.09 1.30
CA GLY A 93 -3.30 -15.57 2.39
C GLY A 93 -2.01 -14.77 2.58
N LEU A 94 -1.94 -13.57 2.01
CA LEU A 94 -0.75 -12.70 2.06
C LEU A 94 -0.65 -11.89 3.35
N ILE A 95 -1.77 -11.69 4.05
CA ILE A 95 -1.83 -10.98 5.33
C ILE A 95 -2.81 -11.67 6.29
N GLU A 96 -2.58 -11.46 7.58
CA GLU A 96 -3.46 -11.91 8.66
C GLU A 96 -3.84 -10.75 9.59
N SER A 97 -5.00 -10.85 10.24
CA SER A 97 -5.52 -9.84 11.16
C SER A 97 -4.50 -9.44 12.25
N ALA A 98 -3.87 -10.43 12.89
CA ALA A 98 -2.90 -10.19 13.97
C ALA A 98 -1.65 -9.46 13.47
N SER A 99 -1.11 -9.86 12.32
CA SER A 99 0.07 -9.21 11.72
C SER A 99 -0.25 -7.81 11.23
N LEU A 100 -1.42 -7.60 10.62
CA LEU A 100 -1.88 -6.28 10.20
C LEU A 100 -2.00 -5.32 11.39
N ARG A 101 -2.66 -5.76 12.46
CA ARG A 101 -2.81 -4.97 13.68
C ARG A 101 -1.46 -4.55 14.25
N LYS A 102 -0.55 -5.51 14.43
CA LYS A 102 0.78 -5.24 14.97
C LYS A 102 1.55 -4.23 14.11
N ARG A 103 1.59 -4.44 12.79
CA ARG A 103 2.34 -3.56 11.87
C ARG A 103 1.74 -2.17 11.80
N ALA A 104 0.41 -2.06 11.79
CA ALA A 104 -0.30 -0.79 11.78
C ALA A 104 -0.11 0.01 13.07
N GLU A 105 -0.19 -0.63 14.24
CA GLU A 105 0.06 0.03 15.52
C GLU A 105 1.50 0.56 15.63
N GLN A 106 2.47 -0.17 15.11
CA GLN A 106 3.86 0.30 15.02
C GLN A 106 3.98 1.52 14.11
N ALA A 107 3.28 1.52 12.97
CA ALA A 107 3.29 2.63 12.03
C ALA A 107 2.66 3.92 12.59
N LEU A 108 1.75 3.82 13.56
CA LEU A 108 1.13 4.99 14.21
C LEU A 108 2.15 5.88 14.93
N ALA A 109 3.30 5.35 15.32
CA ALA A 109 4.35 6.12 15.99
C ALA A 109 4.92 7.25 15.11
N GLY A 110 4.91 7.06 13.79
CA GLY A 110 5.36 8.06 12.80
C GLY A 110 4.24 8.84 12.12
N TYR A 111 2.98 8.56 12.47
CA TYR A 111 1.84 9.17 11.80
C TYR A 111 1.57 10.60 12.31
N VAL A 112 1.38 11.53 11.37
CA VAL A 112 1.02 12.92 11.68
C VAL A 112 -0.46 13.13 11.37
N GLY A 113 -1.28 13.28 12.42
CA GLY A 113 -2.72 13.49 12.29
C GLY A 113 -3.49 12.94 13.49
N ASP A 114 -4.83 12.95 13.40
CA ASP A 114 -5.69 12.34 14.42
C ASP A 114 -5.60 10.81 14.33
N LEU A 115 -5.15 10.18 15.40
CA LEU A 115 -5.00 8.73 15.49
C LEU A 115 -6.33 7.98 15.62
N ASN A 116 -7.40 8.63 16.11
CA ASN A 116 -8.64 7.93 16.41
C ASN A 116 -9.32 7.35 15.16
N PRO A 117 -9.47 8.08 14.05
CA PRO A 117 -10.02 7.51 12.82
C PRO A 117 -9.18 6.33 12.31
N VAL A 118 -7.85 6.44 12.38
CA VAL A 118 -6.95 5.39 11.90
C VAL A 118 -7.04 4.14 12.78
N ARG A 119 -7.07 4.27 14.09
CA ARG A 119 -7.29 3.15 15.02
C ARG A 119 -8.63 2.45 14.78
N ASN A 120 -9.67 3.22 14.49
CA ASN A 120 -10.97 2.67 14.12
C ASN A 120 -10.88 1.87 12.80
N SER A 121 -10.20 2.40 11.80
CA SER A 121 -9.94 1.70 10.53
C SER A 121 -9.19 0.38 10.73
N ILE A 122 -8.16 0.38 11.58
CA ILE A 122 -7.42 -0.85 11.96
C ILE A 122 -8.37 -1.88 12.57
N ALA A 123 -9.21 -1.47 13.54
CA ALA A 123 -10.15 -2.36 14.19
C ALA A 123 -11.18 -2.95 13.22
N ILE A 124 -11.70 -2.14 12.29
CA ILE A 124 -12.64 -2.58 11.26
C ILE A 124 -11.95 -3.55 10.29
N ALA A 125 -10.77 -3.21 9.77
CA ALA A 125 -10.02 -4.05 8.84
C ALA A 125 -9.74 -5.43 9.44
N CYS A 126 -9.29 -5.49 10.71
CA CYS A 126 -9.05 -6.74 11.40
C CYS A 126 -10.30 -7.61 11.50
N ARG A 127 -11.45 -7.03 11.85
CA ARG A 127 -12.74 -7.76 11.89
C ARG A 127 -13.16 -8.26 10.52
N LEU A 128 -12.98 -7.46 9.47
CA LEU A 128 -13.28 -7.86 8.09
C LEU A 128 -12.44 -9.06 7.66
N ILE A 129 -11.15 -9.05 7.95
CA ILE A 129 -10.25 -10.18 7.65
C ILE A 129 -10.68 -11.45 8.40
N GLU A 130 -11.00 -11.33 9.68
CA GLU A 130 -11.45 -12.46 10.53
C GLU A 130 -12.77 -13.06 10.01
N SER A 131 -13.72 -12.22 9.60
CA SER A 131 -14.99 -12.66 9.05
C SER A 131 -14.89 -13.26 7.64
N ALA A 132 -13.90 -12.85 6.85
CA ALA A 132 -13.67 -13.34 5.50
C ALA A 132 -12.91 -14.68 5.44
N ARG A 133 -12.33 -15.14 6.56
CA ARG A 133 -11.69 -16.46 6.62
C ARG A 133 -12.77 -17.54 6.51
N PRO A 134 -12.67 -18.49 5.53
CA PRO A 134 -13.55 -19.63 5.53
C PRO A 134 -13.33 -20.41 6.85
N ALA A 135 -14.43 -20.74 7.52
CA ALA A 135 -14.41 -21.63 8.70
C ALA A 135 -13.84 -22.99 8.26
N GLY A 136 -12.53 -23.23 8.42
CA GLY A 136 -12.01 -24.55 8.09
C GLY A 136 -10.58 -24.67 7.60
N ARG A 137 -9.63 -23.81 7.96
CA ARG A 137 -8.19 -24.17 7.96
C ARG A 137 -7.64 -23.98 9.36
N ARG A 138 -7.73 -25.08 10.14
CA ARG A 138 -6.90 -25.28 11.33
C ARG A 138 -5.52 -25.79 10.91
#